data_138f5876aa961a3d91e21e7900f5f3b2
#
_entry.id   138f5876aa961a3d91e21e7900f5f3b2
#
_cell.length_a   1.000
_cell.length_b   1.000
_cell.length_c   1.000
_cell.angle_alpha   90.00
_cell.angle_beta   90.00
_cell.angle_gamma   90.00
#
_symmetry.space_group_name_H-M   'P 1'
#
loop_
_entity.id
_entity.type
_entity.pdbx_description
1 polymer ?
#
loop_
_entity_poly.entity_id
_entity_poly.type
_entity_poly.pdbx_seq_one_letter_code
_entity_poly.pdbx_strand_id
1 'polypeptide(L)'
;MRLLKKIFFKFFLLKIVFILFFHPKIIFANNANETNLPILERLPTSIFATVNNEPISIYDLIQRANLFSISAKIPINEDFTTKILPDLISGYIDEVIQIQEIKKENVLVQDDQVQNLVDGIEKENGFKKGELKKFLKENKTEISILEKQLWANLGWRQLVANKFRQKIIVQESEVEVIHNKLKTDIGKDEFNVEQIFISFENKKENDVFNTINNLYKQLIGGGDFLSIAKQFSDSYGGKIGKMGWVPESDFDDKIVNDIKKLEINNFSKPIKGENGYFIIKLLNKRIIGQETINDVSLFRIELIEKNDEVYQLLNNIGNCDELEEFAKTYGSTDSGSLGSFKYIELSNQLKFEVQKLNKNEISAPIKYDAGEFHIMICDINKAKPIIPSKFKIQDILINQKLEVLARQYMSELRTKAIIDIRI
;
A
#
# COMPACT_ATOMS: atom_id res chain seq x y z
N MET A 1 -4.06 -50.68 -23.57
CA MET A 1 -4.82 -49.89 -22.61
C MET A 1 -3.96 -49.27 -21.46
N ARG A 2 -2.63 -49.25 -21.58
CA ARG A 2 -1.70 -48.68 -20.57
C ARG A 2 -0.95 -47.41 -21.05
N LEU A 3 -1.09 -47.02 -22.31
CA LEU A 3 -0.38 -45.87 -22.88
C LEU A 3 -1.22 -44.58 -22.88
N LEU A 4 -2.53 -44.64 -22.81
CA LEU A 4 -3.40 -43.46 -22.80
C LEU A 4 -3.56 -42.79 -21.43
N LYS A 5 -3.26 -43.48 -20.31
CA LYS A 5 -3.31 -42.88 -18.97
C LYS A 5 -2.09 -41.98 -18.64
N LYS A 6 -0.95 -42.16 -19.32
CA LYS A 6 0.25 -41.31 -19.09
C LYS A 6 0.24 -39.95 -19.82
N ILE A 7 -0.62 -39.80 -20.82
CA ILE A 7 -0.71 -38.57 -21.61
C ILE A 7 -1.69 -37.59 -20.94
N PHE A 8 -2.73 -38.10 -20.28
CA PHE A 8 -3.71 -37.24 -19.59
C PHE A 8 -3.15 -36.64 -18.29
N PHE A 9 -2.24 -37.36 -17.59
CA PHE A 9 -1.64 -36.87 -16.34
C PHE A 9 -0.56 -35.79 -16.57
N LYS A 10 0.10 -35.77 -17.73
CA LYS A 10 1.04 -34.71 -18.11
C LYS A 10 0.35 -33.40 -18.56
N PHE A 11 -0.89 -33.48 -19.07
CA PHE A 11 -1.63 -32.31 -19.48
C PHE A 11 -2.34 -31.60 -18.32
N PHE A 12 -2.66 -32.33 -17.24
CA PHE A 12 -3.30 -31.75 -16.06
C PHE A 12 -2.30 -30.99 -15.15
N LEU A 13 -1.05 -31.48 -15.04
CA LEU A 13 0.02 -30.77 -14.31
C LEU A 13 0.52 -29.53 -15.06
N LEU A 14 0.32 -29.45 -16.39
CA LEU A 14 0.71 -28.29 -17.17
C LEU A 14 -0.29 -27.13 -17.08
N LYS A 15 -1.54 -27.38 -16.69
CA LYS A 15 -2.57 -26.32 -16.51
C LYS A 15 -2.51 -25.62 -15.16
N ILE A 16 -2.00 -26.27 -14.11
CA ILE A 16 -1.87 -25.66 -12.77
C ILE A 16 -0.60 -24.78 -12.66
N VAL A 17 0.44 -25.08 -13.46
CA VAL A 17 1.66 -24.24 -13.51
C VAL A 17 1.48 -23.01 -14.41
N PHE A 18 0.43 -22.96 -15.26
CA PHE A 18 0.25 -21.87 -16.21
C PHE A 18 -0.57 -20.69 -15.68
N ILE A 19 -1.20 -20.81 -14.50
CA ILE A 19 -1.95 -19.72 -13.86
C ILE A 19 -1.07 -18.84 -12.96
N LEU A 20 0.17 -19.29 -12.62
CA LEU A 20 1.13 -18.54 -11.80
C LEU A 20 2.16 -17.73 -12.60
N PHE A 21 2.12 -17.75 -13.96
CA PHE A 21 3.09 -17.03 -14.79
C PHE A 21 2.48 -16.18 -15.91
N PHE A 22 1.19 -15.82 -15.83
CA PHE A 22 0.71 -14.68 -16.57
C PHE A 22 0.87 -13.40 -15.70
N HIS A 23 2.15 -13.06 -15.44
CA HIS A 23 2.46 -11.64 -15.47
C HIS A 23 2.21 -11.24 -16.93
N PRO A 24 1.25 -10.33 -17.22
CA PRO A 24 1.29 -9.69 -18.50
C PRO A 24 2.70 -9.06 -18.55
N LYS A 25 3.56 -9.54 -19.44
CA LYS A 25 4.61 -8.68 -19.97
C LYS A 25 3.83 -7.46 -20.43
N ILE A 26 3.84 -6.40 -19.63
CA ILE A 26 3.51 -5.07 -20.12
C ILE A 26 4.63 -4.84 -21.13
N ILE A 27 4.41 -5.31 -22.34
CA ILE A 27 5.06 -4.78 -23.52
C ILE A 27 4.58 -3.34 -23.46
N PHE A 28 5.42 -2.45 -22.93
CA PHE A 28 5.32 -1.05 -23.30
C PHE A 28 5.39 -1.11 -24.81
N ALA A 29 4.22 -1.09 -25.45
CA ALA A 29 4.12 -0.91 -26.87
C ALA A 29 4.89 0.39 -27.09
N ASN A 30 6.05 0.29 -27.70
CA ASN A 30 6.81 1.38 -28.27
C ASN A 30 6.01 1.91 -29.48
N ASN A 31 4.79 2.35 -29.25
CA ASN A 31 4.15 3.35 -30.05
C ASN A 31 4.72 4.67 -29.50
N ALA A 32 6.00 4.88 -29.73
CA ALA A 32 6.58 6.18 -29.81
C ALA A 32 5.94 6.92 -31.00
N ASN A 33 4.72 7.39 -30.81
CA ASN A 33 4.40 8.69 -31.31
C ASN A 33 5.34 9.58 -30.52
N GLU A 34 6.39 10.07 -31.19
CA GLU A 34 7.29 11.10 -30.72
C GLU A 34 6.44 12.32 -30.34
N THR A 35 5.91 12.29 -29.11
CA THR A 35 5.31 13.47 -28.49
C THR A 35 6.49 14.35 -28.14
N ASN A 36 6.61 15.49 -28.80
CA ASN A 36 7.57 16.53 -28.52
C ASN A 36 7.51 16.87 -27.02
N LEU A 37 8.51 16.40 -26.26
CA LEU A 37 8.72 16.65 -24.86
C LEU A 37 9.86 17.69 -24.72
N PRO A 38 9.58 19.00 -24.81
CA PRO A 38 10.64 20.00 -25.03
C PRO A 38 11.76 19.99 -23.99
N ILE A 39 11.45 19.53 -22.76
CA ILE A 39 12.42 19.46 -21.66
C ILE A 39 13.24 18.17 -21.70
N LEU A 40 12.60 17.02 -22.01
CA LEU A 40 13.26 15.72 -21.99
C LEU A 40 14.02 15.42 -23.30
N GLU A 41 13.88 16.25 -24.33
CA GLU A 41 14.62 16.15 -25.61
C GLU A 41 15.96 16.89 -25.60
N ARG A 42 16.23 17.69 -24.57
CA ARG A 42 17.51 18.41 -24.46
C ARG A 42 18.66 17.43 -24.22
N LEU A 43 19.87 17.88 -24.51
CA LEU A 43 21.09 17.09 -24.25
C LEU A 43 21.12 16.67 -22.78
N PRO A 44 21.29 15.39 -22.48
CA PRO A 44 21.25 14.87 -21.09
C PRO A 44 22.23 15.56 -20.13
N THR A 45 23.33 16.08 -20.65
CA THR A 45 24.36 16.82 -19.88
C THR A 45 23.98 18.27 -19.59
N SER A 46 22.90 18.80 -20.18
CA SER A 46 22.45 20.16 -19.91
C SER A 46 21.94 20.31 -18.48
N ILE A 47 22.22 21.44 -17.86
CA ILE A 47 21.72 21.81 -16.55
C ILE A 47 20.27 22.26 -16.71
N PHE A 48 19.37 21.58 -16.00
CA PHE A 48 17.96 21.94 -15.93
C PHE A 48 17.69 23.04 -14.89
N ALA A 49 18.30 22.92 -13.72
CA ALA A 49 18.16 23.87 -12.63
C ALA A 49 19.41 23.91 -11.75
N THR A 50 19.55 24.95 -10.95
CA THR A 50 20.50 24.96 -9.83
C THR A 50 19.77 25.23 -8.53
N VAL A 51 20.17 24.53 -7.47
CA VAL A 51 19.65 24.69 -6.10
C VAL A 51 20.83 25.01 -5.19
N ASN A 52 20.93 26.24 -4.69
CA ASN A 52 22.08 26.73 -3.90
C ASN A 52 23.44 26.42 -4.59
N ASN A 53 23.51 26.66 -5.88
CA ASN A 53 24.66 26.37 -6.77
C ASN A 53 24.91 24.88 -7.08
N GLU A 54 24.17 23.92 -6.53
CA GLU A 54 24.23 22.50 -6.92
C GLU A 54 23.38 22.29 -8.19
N PRO A 55 23.98 21.79 -9.29
CA PRO A 55 23.26 21.61 -10.54
C PRO A 55 22.36 20.37 -10.50
N ILE A 56 21.19 20.49 -11.12
CA ILE A 56 20.31 19.39 -11.49
C ILE A 56 20.40 19.24 -13.01
N SER A 57 20.85 18.09 -13.50
CA SER A 57 20.96 17.82 -14.94
C SER A 57 19.62 17.34 -15.53
N ILE A 58 19.47 17.49 -16.85
CA ILE A 58 18.36 16.87 -17.59
C ILE A 58 18.40 15.34 -17.42
N TYR A 59 19.59 14.74 -17.37
CA TYR A 59 19.75 13.31 -17.12
C TYR A 59 19.12 12.88 -15.79
N ASP A 60 19.41 13.60 -14.70
CA ASP A 60 18.84 13.31 -13.38
C ASP A 60 17.32 13.39 -13.41
N LEU A 61 16.78 14.39 -14.11
CA LEU A 61 15.32 14.57 -14.26
C LEU A 61 14.69 13.41 -15.04
N ILE A 62 15.30 13.00 -16.16
CA ILE A 62 14.83 11.85 -16.96
C ILE A 62 14.85 10.57 -16.12
N GLN A 63 15.94 10.30 -15.40
CA GLN A 63 16.06 9.14 -14.53
C GLN A 63 15.00 9.14 -13.44
N ARG A 64 14.72 10.29 -12.83
CA ARG A 64 13.67 10.43 -11.82
C ARG A 64 12.27 10.23 -12.40
N ALA A 65 11.99 10.77 -13.59
CA ALA A 65 10.74 10.57 -14.30
C ALA A 65 10.53 9.09 -14.66
N ASN A 66 11.56 8.40 -15.13
CA ASN A 66 11.52 6.96 -15.43
C ASN A 66 11.26 6.14 -14.16
N LEU A 67 11.99 6.41 -13.06
CA LEU A 67 11.80 5.72 -11.79
C LEU A 67 10.35 5.87 -11.29
N PHE A 68 9.80 7.09 -11.36
CA PHE A 68 8.42 7.33 -10.98
C PHE A 68 7.43 6.63 -11.92
N SER A 69 7.63 6.74 -13.24
CA SER A 69 6.79 6.07 -14.25
C SER A 69 6.71 4.55 -14.00
N ILE A 70 7.85 3.91 -13.72
CA ILE A 70 7.92 2.47 -13.42
C ILE A 70 7.17 2.15 -12.12
N SER A 71 7.45 2.88 -11.04
CA SER A 71 6.90 2.60 -9.72
C SER A 71 5.39 2.89 -9.65
N ALA A 72 4.95 3.98 -10.28
CA ALA A 72 3.55 4.38 -10.31
C ALA A 72 2.73 3.70 -11.43
N LYS A 73 3.39 2.97 -12.34
CA LYS A 73 2.78 2.37 -13.54
C LYS A 73 2.08 3.39 -14.43
N ILE A 74 2.64 4.58 -14.54
CA ILE A 74 2.12 5.69 -15.35
C ILE A 74 3.06 5.91 -16.53
N PRO A 75 2.60 5.80 -17.78
CA PRO A 75 3.45 6.01 -18.94
C PRO A 75 3.85 7.47 -19.08
N ILE A 76 5.09 7.72 -19.54
CA ILE A 76 5.56 9.05 -19.88
C ILE A 76 4.96 9.45 -21.25
N ASN A 77 3.97 10.31 -21.21
CA ASN A 77 3.26 10.85 -22.36
C ASN A 77 3.01 12.35 -22.16
N GLU A 78 2.24 13.00 -23.03
CA GLU A 78 1.91 14.42 -22.93
C GLU A 78 1.21 14.79 -21.60
N ASP A 79 0.28 13.94 -21.13
CA ASP A 79 -0.40 14.12 -19.85
C ASP A 79 0.60 14.05 -18.68
N PHE A 80 1.55 13.13 -18.72
CA PHE A 80 2.61 13.03 -17.73
C PHE A 80 3.45 14.32 -17.69
N THR A 81 3.89 14.78 -18.85
CA THR A 81 4.78 15.95 -18.94
C THR A 81 4.10 17.26 -18.58
N THR A 82 2.82 17.40 -18.88
CA THR A 82 2.07 18.62 -18.59
C THR A 82 1.48 18.67 -17.18
N LYS A 83 1.12 17.50 -16.60
CA LYS A 83 0.35 17.46 -15.36
C LYS A 83 1.09 16.84 -14.17
N ILE A 84 2.11 15.99 -14.41
CA ILE A 84 2.84 15.26 -13.36
C ILE A 84 4.27 15.76 -13.23
N LEU A 85 4.96 15.97 -14.34
CA LEU A 85 6.35 16.35 -14.34
C LEU A 85 6.66 17.66 -13.56
N PRO A 86 5.82 18.71 -13.57
CA PRO A 86 6.05 19.91 -12.77
C PRO A 86 6.13 19.63 -11.27
N ASP A 87 5.19 18.80 -10.75
CA ASP A 87 5.18 18.40 -9.34
C ASP A 87 6.34 17.45 -9.00
N LEU A 88 6.69 16.55 -9.93
CA LEU A 88 7.88 15.70 -9.79
C LEU A 88 9.17 16.52 -9.69
N ILE A 89 9.31 17.55 -10.52
CA ILE A 89 10.42 18.50 -10.48
C ILE A 89 10.47 19.22 -9.12
N SER A 90 9.32 19.72 -8.66
CA SER A 90 9.21 20.39 -7.36
C SER A 90 9.66 19.49 -6.22
N GLY A 91 9.19 18.24 -6.19
CA GLY A 91 9.59 17.24 -5.19
C GLY A 91 11.10 16.88 -5.28
N TYR A 92 11.66 16.84 -6.49
CA TYR A 92 13.09 16.59 -6.66
C TYR A 92 13.95 17.77 -6.18
N ILE A 93 13.52 19.01 -6.40
CA ILE A 93 14.17 20.20 -5.83
C ILE A 93 14.16 20.12 -4.30
N ASP A 94 13.03 19.75 -3.68
CA ASP A 94 12.95 19.57 -2.23
C ASP A 94 13.89 18.48 -1.72
N GLU A 95 14.03 17.37 -2.45
CA GLU A 95 14.99 16.31 -2.13
C GLU A 95 16.43 16.83 -2.17
N VAL A 96 16.80 17.65 -3.16
CA VAL A 96 18.13 18.26 -3.24
C VAL A 96 18.39 19.16 -2.03
N ILE A 97 17.41 19.98 -1.64
CA ILE A 97 17.51 20.83 -0.43
C ILE A 97 17.68 19.96 0.82
N GLN A 98 16.91 18.86 0.95
CA GLN A 98 17.05 17.91 2.05
C GLN A 98 18.45 17.31 2.10
N ILE A 99 19.00 16.86 0.97
CA ILE A 99 20.36 16.31 0.86
C ILE A 99 21.41 17.32 1.33
N GLN A 100 21.27 18.59 0.91
CA GLN A 100 22.18 19.65 1.33
C GLN A 100 22.13 19.88 2.83
N GLU A 101 20.95 19.92 3.43
CA GLU A 101 20.80 20.13 4.87
C GLU A 101 21.27 18.91 5.67
N ILE A 102 21.01 17.65 5.20
CA ILE A 102 21.53 16.42 5.80
C ILE A 102 23.07 16.46 5.87
N LYS A 103 23.74 16.85 4.77
CA LYS A 103 25.19 16.97 4.71
C LYS A 103 25.71 18.07 5.63
N LYS A 104 25.07 19.24 5.64
CA LYS A 104 25.42 20.39 6.47
C LYS A 104 25.31 20.08 7.96
N GLU A 105 24.26 19.37 8.39
CA GLU A 105 24.05 18.97 9.79
C GLU A 105 24.83 17.68 10.16
N ASN A 106 25.66 17.16 9.23
CA ASN A 106 26.49 15.96 9.41
C ASN A 106 25.68 14.72 9.87
N VAL A 107 24.48 14.54 9.32
CA VAL A 107 23.68 13.35 9.62
C VAL A 107 24.25 12.13 8.90
N LEU A 108 24.63 11.12 9.66
CA LEU A 108 25.23 9.90 9.13
C LEU A 108 24.15 8.91 8.72
N VAL A 109 24.03 8.66 7.42
CA VAL A 109 23.20 7.59 6.84
C VAL A 109 24.12 6.47 6.37
N GLN A 110 24.00 5.29 6.95
CA GLN A 110 24.87 4.15 6.62
C GLN A 110 24.38 3.43 5.37
N ASP A 111 25.28 2.93 4.55
CA ASP A 111 24.95 2.25 3.28
C ASP A 111 24.13 0.98 3.49
N ASP A 112 24.37 0.24 4.59
CA ASP A 112 23.61 -0.95 4.95
C ASP A 112 22.14 -0.63 5.25
N GLN A 113 21.83 0.54 5.79
CA GLN A 113 20.46 0.98 6.02
C GLN A 113 19.72 1.21 4.68
N VAL A 114 20.40 1.80 3.70
CA VAL A 114 19.85 1.99 2.34
C VAL A 114 19.66 0.63 1.66
N GLN A 115 20.67 -0.25 1.76
CA GLN A 115 20.58 -1.60 1.18
C GLN A 115 19.43 -2.41 1.78
N ASN A 116 19.20 -2.33 3.10
CA ASN A 116 18.06 -2.99 3.75
C ASN A 116 16.71 -2.49 3.22
N LEU A 117 16.61 -1.20 2.85
CA LEU A 117 15.40 -0.65 2.20
C LEU A 117 15.24 -1.20 0.78
N VAL A 118 16.32 -1.32 0.01
CA VAL A 118 16.30 -1.93 -1.33
C VAL A 118 15.88 -3.40 -1.24
N ASP A 119 16.49 -4.17 -0.33
CA ASP A 119 16.14 -5.58 -0.08
C ASP A 119 14.65 -5.73 0.34
N GLY A 120 14.14 -4.77 1.12
CA GLY A 120 12.72 -4.68 1.47
C GLY A 120 11.81 -4.49 0.25
N ILE A 121 12.18 -3.56 -0.66
CA ILE A 121 11.45 -3.32 -1.90
C ILE A 121 11.48 -4.56 -2.80
N GLU A 122 12.62 -5.24 -2.91
CA GLU A 122 12.74 -6.49 -3.65
C GLU A 122 11.77 -7.55 -3.12
N LYS A 123 11.76 -7.76 -1.81
CA LYS A 123 10.88 -8.73 -1.16
C LYS A 123 9.39 -8.39 -1.34
N GLU A 124 9.00 -7.12 -1.14
CA GLU A 124 7.60 -6.67 -1.28
C GLU A 124 7.09 -6.85 -2.72
N ASN A 125 7.96 -6.73 -3.72
CA ASN A 125 7.60 -6.87 -5.13
C ASN A 125 7.90 -8.26 -5.71
N GLY A 126 8.31 -9.23 -4.90
CA GLY A 126 8.57 -10.61 -5.32
C GLY A 126 9.86 -10.79 -6.14
N PHE A 127 10.77 -9.83 -6.10
CA PHE A 127 12.09 -9.94 -6.69
C PHE A 127 13.04 -10.78 -5.81
N LYS A 128 13.95 -11.48 -6.43
CA LYS A 128 15.10 -12.04 -5.73
C LYS A 128 16.15 -10.95 -5.51
N LYS A 129 17.07 -11.22 -4.59
CA LYS A 129 18.16 -10.28 -4.27
C LYS A 129 18.96 -9.88 -5.53
N GLY A 130 19.05 -8.59 -5.80
CA GLY A 130 19.75 -8.02 -6.96
C GLY A 130 18.94 -7.97 -8.26
N GLU A 131 17.74 -8.56 -8.31
CA GLU A 131 16.88 -8.53 -9.51
C GLU A 131 16.28 -7.14 -9.77
N LEU A 132 16.00 -6.35 -8.73
CA LEU A 132 15.50 -4.98 -8.89
C LEU A 132 16.48 -4.11 -9.69
N LYS A 133 17.77 -4.23 -9.43
CA LYS A 133 18.80 -3.52 -10.19
C LYS A 133 18.76 -3.86 -11.68
N LYS A 134 18.59 -5.15 -12.02
CA LYS A 134 18.47 -5.60 -13.41
C LYS A 134 17.19 -5.08 -14.04
N PHE A 135 16.07 -5.19 -13.34
CA PHE A 135 14.76 -4.70 -13.77
C PHE A 135 14.78 -3.20 -14.08
N LEU A 136 15.35 -2.39 -13.17
CA LEU A 136 15.46 -0.94 -13.37
C LEU A 136 16.33 -0.62 -14.59
N LYS A 137 17.47 -1.30 -14.75
CA LYS A 137 18.37 -1.11 -15.91
C LYS A 137 17.68 -1.44 -17.24
N GLU A 138 16.92 -2.53 -17.30
CA GLU A 138 16.13 -2.91 -18.48
C GLU A 138 15.06 -1.84 -18.82
N ASN A 139 14.59 -1.11 -17.81
CA ASN A 139 13.67 0.02 -17.95
C ASN A 139 14.39 1.39 -17.98
N LYS A 140 15.65 1.45 -18.42
CA LYS A 140 16.45 2.66 -18.63
C LYS A 140 16.62 3.52 -17.37
N THR A 141 16.63 2.90 -16.20
CA THR A 141 16.80 3.57 -14.90
C THR A 141 17.93 2.93 -14.12
N GLU A 142 18.78 3.75 -13.52
CA GLU A 142 19.87 3.28 -12.67
C GLU A 142 19.38 3.07 -11.23
N ILE A 143 19.84 1.99 -10.58
CA ILE A 143 19.52 1.69 -9.17
C ILE A 143 20.00 2.83 -8.24
N SER A 144 21.09 3.49 -8.57
CA SER A 144 21.66 4.62 -7.81
C SER A 144 20.68 5.78 -7.63
N ILE A 145 19.74 5.97 -8.55
CA ILE A 145 18.68 6.99 -8.44
C ILE A 145 17.70 6.63 -7.30
N LEU A 146 17.31 5.36 -7.22
CA LEU A 146 16.49 4.86 -6.12
C LEU A 146 17.24 4.91 -4.78
N GLU A 147 18.50 4.45 -4.77
CA GLU A 147 19.36 4.47 -3.58
C GLU A 147 19.54 5.90 -3.05
N LYS A 148 19.79 6.88 -3.93
CA LYS A 148 19.88 8.30 -3.55
C LYS A 148 18.59 8.83 -2.95
N GLN A 149 17.43 8.46 -3.51
CA GLN A 149 16.12 8.84 -2.96
C GLN A 149 15.88 8.21 -1.56
N LEU A 150 16.21 6.93 -1.41
CA LEU A 150 16.08 6.25 -0.12
C LEU A 150 17.02 6.84 0.92
N TRP A 151 18.26 7.17 0.54
CA TRP A 151 19.24 7.83 1.38
C TRP A 151 18.73 9.20 1.85
N ALA A 152 18.20 10.03 0.93
CA ALA A 152 17.66 11.35 1.24
C ALA A 152 16.47 11.24 2.21
N ASN A 153 15.54 10.33 1.94
CA ASN A 153 14.38 10.11 2.80
C ASN A 153 14.76 9.62 4.21
N LEU A 154 15.74 8.72 4.31
CA LEU A 154 16.22 8.20 5.59
C LEU A 154 16.97 9.29 6.37
N GLY A 155 17.88 9.98 5.70
CA GLY A 155 18.65 11.06 6.30
C GLY A 155 17.78 12.22 6.77
N TRP A 156 16.77 12.60 5.98
CA TRP A 156 15.82 13.63 6.38
C TRP A 156 15.04 13.26 7.65
N ARG A 157 14.54 12.01 7.73
CA ARG A 157 13.86 11.54 8.95
C ARG A 157 14.78 11.56 10.17
N GLN A 158 16.03 11.12 10.02
CA GLN A 158 17.01 11.15 11.09
C GLN A 158 17.33 12.59 11.53
N LEU A 159 17.53 13.50 10.55
CA LEU A 159 17.79 14.92 10.80
C LEU A 159 16.65 15.56 11.60
N VAL A 160 15.42 15.38 11.14
CA VAL A 160 14.22 15.91 11.81
C VAL A 160 14.09 15.35 13.22
N ALA A 161 14.28 14.05 13.38
CA ALA A 161 14.23 13.42 14.70
C ALA A 161 15.32 13.97 15.63
N ASN A 162 16.56 14.06 15.18
CA ASN A 162 17.68 14.59 15.97
C ASN A 162 17.45 16.05 16.38
N LYS A 163 16.93 16.87 15.46
CA LYS A 163 16.77 18.32 15.68
C LYS A 163 15.58 18.67 16.56
N PHE A 164 14.49 17.90 16.47
CA PHE A 164 13.21 18.31 17.04
C PHE A 164 12.67 17.35 18.10
N ARG A 165 13.01 16.06 18.13
CA ARG A 165 12.38 15.08 19.03
C ARG A 165 12.48 15.49 20.52
N GLN A 166 13.62 16.02 20.93
CA GLN A 166 13.84 16.47 22.31
C GLN A 166 13.08 17.75 22.69
N LYS A 167 12.63 18.51 21.69
CA LYS A 167 11.85 19.74 21.85
C LYS A 167 10.35 19.48 21.93
N ILE A 168 9.92 18.28 21.60
CA ILE A 168 8.52 17.89 21.61
C ILE A 168 8.11 17.47 23.00
N ILE A 169 7.18 18.22 23.57
CA ILE A 169 6.51 17.89 24.81
C ILE A 169 5.13 17.35 24.47
N VAL A 170 4.82 16.15 24.91
CA VAL A 170 3.48 15.57 24.90
C VAL A 170 2.99 15.54 26.35
N GLN A 171 1.93 16.29 26.63
CA GLN A 171 1.34 16.36 27.97
C GLN A 171 0.56 15.06 28.24
N GLU A 172 0.53 14.63 29.50
CA GLU A 172 -0.24 13.46 29.91
C GLU A 172 -1.74 13.64 29.58
N SER A 173 -2.26 14.85 29.70
CA SER A 173 -3.64 15.19 29.34
C SER A 173 -3.94 14.92 27.87
N GLU A 174 -3.01 15.16 26.93
CA GLU A 174 -3.18 14.86 25.51
C GLU A 174 -3.30 13.32 25.29
N VAL A 175 -2.46 12.55 26.00
CA VAL A 175 -2.50 11.10 25.97
C VAL A 175 -3.81 10.56 26.53
N GLU A 176 -4.25 11.12 27.68
CA GLU A 176 -5.52 10.74 28.32
C GLU A 176 -6.73 10.99 27.41
N VAL A 177 -6.78 12.14 26.77
CA VAL A 177 -7.89 12.49 25.84
C VAL A 177 -7.99 11.44 24.74
N ILE A 178 -6.87 11.09 24.10
CA ILE A 178 -6.87 10.08 23.01
C ILE A 178 -7.19 8.68 23.56
N HIS A 179 -6.60 8.31 24.70
CA HIS A 179 -6.86 7.00 25.31
C HIS A 179 -8.34 6.83 25.69
N ASN A 180 -8.96 7.88 26.24
CA ASN A 180 -10.38 7.86 26.58
C ASN A 180 -11.27 7.85 25.33
N LYS A 181 -10.89 8.64 24.30
CA LYS A 181 -11.56 8.60 23.00
C LYS A 181 -11.57 7.18 22.42
N LEU A 182 -10.43 6.49 22.39
CA LEU A 182 -10.34 5.11 21.91
C LEU A 182 -11.24 4.16 22.71
N LYS A 183 -11.42 4.38 24.03
CA LYS A 183 -12.38 3.60 24.85
C LYS A 183 -13.82 3.89 24.46
N THR A 184 -14.19 5.14 24.18
CA THR A 184 -15.54 5.52 23.78
C THR A 184 -15.87 5.11 22.34
N ASP A 185 -14.85 4.84 21.54
CA ASP A 185 -14.98 4.40 20.15
C ASP A 185 -15.15 2.87 20.03
N ILE A 186 -15.12 2.12 21.15
CA ILE A 186 -15.46 0.69 21.14
C ILE A 186 -16.88 0.51 20.57
N GLY A 187 -17.00 -0.37 19.56
CA GLY A 187 -18.25 -0.60 18.83
C GLY A 187 -18.44 0.24 17.57
N LYS A 188 -17.57 1.25 17.33
CA LYS A 188 -17.57 2.04 16.09
C LYS A 188 -16.69 1.42 15.01
N ASP A 189 -16.88 1.85 13.77
CA ASP A 189 -16.04 1.42 12.64
C ASP A 189 -14.61 1.95 12.76
N GLU A 190 -13.66 1.13 12.33
CA GLU A 190 -12.26 1.48 12.13
C GLU A 190 -11.82 1.02 10.75
N PHE A 191 -11.18 1.90 9.99
CA PHE A 191 -10.80 1.68 8.61
C PHE A 191 -9.28 1.57 8.48
N ASN A 192 -8.80 0.52 7.82
CA ASN A 192 -7.41 0.45 7.38
C ASN A 192 -7.32 1.10 6.00
N VAL A 193 -6.65 2.24 5.93
CA VAL A 193 -6.66 3.07 4.73
C VAL A 193 -5.27 3.50 4.26
N GLU A 194 -5.18 3.69 2.95
CA GLU A 194 -4.13 4.50 2.31
C GLU A 194 -4.75 5.85 1.89
N GLN A 195 -3.94 6.90 1.89
CA GLN A 195 -4.40 8.26 1.64
C GLN A 195 -3.44 9.01 0.71
N ILE A 196 -4.00 9.74 -0.25
CA ILE A 196 -3.34 10.85 -0.94
C ILE A 196 -3.99 12.13 -0.42
N PHE A 197 -3.19 13.02 0.13
CA PHE A 197 -3.64 14.30 0.68
C PHE A 197 -2.86 15.44 0.03
N ILE A 198 -3.56 16.43 -0.54
CA ILE A 198 -2.96 17.64 -1.08
C ILE A 198 -3.52 18.83 -0.30
N SER A 199 -2.63 19.51 0.44
CA SER A 199 -2.95 20.60 1.33
C SER A 199 -3.23 21.92 0.57
N PHE A 200 -4.10 22.77 1.15
CA PHE A 200 -4.27 24.15 0.71
C PHE A 200 -3.14 25.08 1.19
N GLU A 201 -2.24 24.59 2.06
CA GLU A 201 -1.16 25.38 2.62
C GLU A 201 -0.29 25.98 1.51
N ASN A 202 -0.22 27.32 1.43
CA ASN A 202 0.52 28.08 0.43
C ASN A 202 0.13 27.79 -1.05
N LYS A 203 -1.05 27.22 -1.30
CA LYS A 203 -1.54 26.87 -2.64
C LYS A 203 -2.96 27.42 -2.84
N LYS A 204 -3.30 27.80 -4.08
CA LYS A 204 -4.68 28.16 -4.42
C LYS A 204 -5.54 26.91 -4.48
N GLU A 205 -6.76 26.98 -3.97
CA GLU A 205 -7.68 25.84 -3.96
C GLU A 205 -7.88 25.23 -5.35
N ASN A 206 -8.02 26.04 -6.41
CA ASN A 206 -8.17 25.53 -7.76
C ASN A 206 -6.97 24.74 -8.26
N ASP A 207 -5.75 25.13 -7.88
CA ASP A 207 -4.52 24.42 -8.27
C ASP A 207 -4.48 23.06 -7.57
N VAL A 208 -4.82 23.02 -6.27
CA VAL A 208 -4.93 21.79 -5.49
C VAL A 208 -6.00 20.86 -6.05
N PHE A 209 -7.17 21.41 -6.43
CA PHE A 209 -8.24 20.64 -7.06
C PHE A 209 -7.82 20.05 -8.40
N ASN A 210 -7.11 20.79 -9.22
CA ASN A 210 -6.58 20.30 -10.49
C ASN A 210 -5.55 19.19 -10.27
N THR A 211 -4.62 19.38 -9.32
CA THR A 211 -3.61 18.37 -8.97
C THR A 211 -4.28 17.08 -8.52
N ILE A 212 -5.18 17.12 -7.52
CA ILE A 212 -5.82 15.91 -7.00
C ILE A 212 -6.68 15.19 -8.05
N ASN A 213 -7.37 15.93 -8.94
CA ASN A 213 -8.12 15.34 -10.04
C ASN A 213 -7.23 14.67 -11.09
N ASN A 214 -6.06 15.23 -11.36
CA ASN A 214 -5.10 14.59 -12.25
C ASN A 214 -4.57 13.27 -11.67
N LEU A 215 -4.25 13.26 -10.36
CA LEU A 215 -3.85 12.03 -9.67
C LEU A 215 -4.98 10.99 -9.67
N TYR A 216 -6.21 11.42 -9.45
CA TYR A 216 -7.39 10.54 -9.53
C TYR A 216 -7.55 9.91 -10.91
N LYS A 217 -7.37 10.67 -11.99
CA LYS A 217 -7.40 10.13 -13.36
C LYS A 217 -6.30 9.10 -13.59
N GLN A 218 -5.09 9.32 -13.06
CA GLN A 218 -4.00 8.35 -13.14
C GLN A 218 -4.34 7.05 -12.39
N LEU A 219 -4.96 7.15 -11.22
CA LEU A 219 -5.42 5.98 -10.46
C LEU A 219 -6.48 5.18 -11.23
N ILE A 220 -7.45 5.84 -11.88
CA ILE A 220 -8.44 5.17 -12.75
C ILE A 220 -7.73 4.49 -13.93
N GLY A 221 -6.67 5.08 -14.46
CA GLY A 221 -5.85 4.52 -15.53
C GLY A 221 -4.97 3.33 -15.10
N GLY A 222 -5.06 2.89 -13.84
CA GLY A 222 -4.30 1.76 -13.30
C GLY A 222 -3.00 2.14 -12.59
N GLY A 223 -2.79 3.42 -12.32
CA GLY A 223 -1.64 3.91 -11.56
C GLY A 223 -1.58 3.30 -10.14
N ASP A 224 -0.37 3.05 -9.65
CA ASP A 224 -0.15 2.50 -8.32
C ASP A 224 -0.41 3.56 -7.23
N PHE A 225 -1.39 3.29 -6.37
CA PHE A 225 -1.85 4.23 -5.35
C PHE A 225 -0.73 4.67 -4.39
N LEU A 226 0.04 3.71 -3.90
CA LEU A 226 1.06 3.99 -2.90
C LEU A 226 2.25 4.76 -3.49
N SER A 227 2.64 4.46 -4.72
CA SER A 227 3.71 5.17 -5.42
C SER A 227 3.33 6.62 -5.71
N ILE A 228 2.08 6.86 -6.13
CA ILE A 228 1.53 8.20 -6.31
C ILE A 228 1.47 8.94 -4.96
N ALA A 229 0.96 8.28 -3.91
CA ALA A 229 0.92 8.87 -2.58
C ALA A 229 2.31 9.26 -2.06
N LYS A 230 3.31 8.40 -2.24
CA LYS A 230 4.70 8.67 -1.82
C LYS A 230 5.30 9.89 -2.52
N GLN A 231 4.91 10.14 -3.76
CA GLN A 231 5.47 11.23 -4.57
C GLN A 231 4.74 12.56 -4.37
N PHE A 232 3.41 12.54 -4.22
CA PHE A 232 2.59 13.75 -4.31
C PHE A 232 1.82 14.10 -3.04
N SER A 233 1.64 13.14 -2.11
CA SER A 233 0.91 13.44 -0.88
C SER A 233 1.70 14.37 0.01
N ASP A 234 1.07 15.46 0.46
CA ASP A 234 1.64 16.37 1.46
C ASP A 234 1.67 15.76 2.87
N SER A 235 1.31 14.47 3.01
CA SER A 235 1.46 13.72 4.26
C SER A 235 2.93 13.45 4.52
N TYR A 236 3.40 13.79 5.71
CA TYR A 236 4.79 13.64 6.13
C TYR A 236 4.98 12.40 7.01
N GLY A 237 6.16 11.78 6.94
CA GLY A 237 6.58 10.72 7.85
C GLY A 237 6.76 9.36 7.22
N GLY A 238 7.25 8.39 8.00
CA GLY A 238 7.59 7.03 7.53
C GLY A 238 6.40 6.17 7.07
N LYS A 239 5.19 6.73 7.09
CA LYS A 239 3.95 6.08 6.64
C LYS A 239 3.30 6.85 5.49
N ILE A 240 4.09 7.52 4.64
CA ILE A 240 3.54 8.28 3.50
C ILE A 240 2.57 7.38 2.73
N GLY A 241 1.33 7.82 2.62
CA GLY A 241 0.24 7.08 1.99
C GLY A 241 -0.39 5.97 2.85
N LYS A 242 0.31 5.36 3.80
CA LYS A 242 -0.21 4.29 4.67
C LYS A 242 -0.63 4.85 6.02
N MET A 243 -1.90 5.12 6.24
CA MET A 243 -2.39 5.58 7.55
C MET A 243 -2.55 4.43 8.54
N GLY A 244 -2.77 3.20 8.05
CA GLY A 244 -3.09 2.04 8.87
C GLY A 244 -4.53 2.10 9.37
N TRP A 245 -4.78 1.54 10.55
CA TRP A 245 -6.10 1.54 11.18
C TRP A 245 -6.40 2.90 11.80
N VAL A 246 -7.51 3.52 11.37
CA VAL A 246 -7.97 4.85 11.78
C VAL A 246 -9.45 4.74 12.19
N PRO A 247 -9.81 5.13 13.43
CA PRO A 247 -11.19 5.20 13.86
C PRO A 247 -12.04 6.11 12.99
N GLU A 248 -13.31 5.76 12.75
CA GLU A 248 -14.23 6.64 12.00
C GLU A 248 -14.34 8.04 12.62
N SER A 249 -14.21 8.14 13.95
CA SER A 249 -14.25 9.40 14.68
C SER A 249 -13.07 10.35 14.41
N ASP A 250 -12.05 9.90 13.70
CA ASP A 250 -10.88 10.70 13.30
C ASP A 250 -11.03 11.30 11.90
N PHE A 251 -12.11 10.97 11.20
CA PHE A 251 -12.48 11.57 9.91
C PHE A 251 -13.68 12.47 10.02
N ASP A 252 -13.76 13.46 9.14
CA ASP A 252 -14.99 14.24 8.96
C ASP A 252 -16.14 13.34 8.51
N ASP A 253 -17.37 13.61 8.96
CA ASP A 253 -18.57 12.81 8.64
C ASP A 253 -18.74 12.56 7.14
N LYS A 254 -18.40 13.54 6.30
CA LYS A 254 -18.46 13.43 4.85
C LYS A 254 -17.48 12.37 4.34
N ILE A 255 -16.26 12.34 4.88
CA ILE A 255 -15.22 11.37 4.52
C ILE A 255 -15.65 9.97 4.96
N VAL A 256 -16.18 9.83 6.20
CA VAL A 256 -16.71 8.56 6.72
C VAL A 256 -17.78 7.99 5.79
N ASN A 257 -18.75 8.83 5.39
CA ASN A 257 -19.84 8.40 4.51
C ASN A 257 -19.34 7.90 3.14
N ASP A 258 -18.28 8.50 2.62
CA ASP A 258 -17.68 8.07 1.37
C ASP A 258 -16.85 6.79 1.54
N ILE A 259 -16.08 6.65 2.64
CA ILE A 259 -15.33 5.42 2.95
C ILE A 259 -16.27 4.23 3.13
N LYS A 260 -17.41 4.40 3.84
CA LYS A 260 -18.38 3.33 4.10
C LYS A 260 -18.99 2.74 2.82
N LYS A 261 -19.02 3.50 1.72
CA LYS A 261 -19.52 3.06 0.41
C LYS A 261 -18.45 2.32 -0.41
N LEU A 262 -17.18 2.40 -0.01
CA LEU A 262 -16.11 1.74 -0.74
C LEU A 262 -16.10 0.24 -0.49
N GLU A 263 -15.86 -0.50 -1.55
CA GLU A 263 -15.43 -1.89 -1.44
C GLU A 263 -13.95 -1.96 -1.04
N ILE A 264 -13.55 -3.08 -0.46
CA ILE A 264 -12.15 -3.33 -0.08
C ILE A 264 -11.27 -3.26 -1.33
N ASN A 265 -10.13 -2.59 -1.23
CA ASN A 265 -9.17 -2.25 -2.28
C ASN A 265 -9.61 -1.20 -3.29
N ASN A 266 -10.83 -0.65 -3.19
CA ASN A 266 -11.27 0.50 -3.99
C ASN A 266 -10.89 1.83 -3.32
N PHE A 267 -10.87 2.89 -4.12
CA PHE A 267 -10.54 4.25 -3.66
C PHE A 267 -11.65 5.25 -3.99
N SER A 268 -11.72 6.30 -3.19
CA SER A 268 -12.72 7.37 -3.33
C SER A 268 -12.42 8.28 -4.52
N LYS A 269 -13.45 9.02 -4.95
CA LYS A 269 -13.23 10.27 -5.71
C LYS A 269 -12.51 11.29 -4.81
N PRO A 270 -11.95 12.39 -5.38
CA PRO A 270 -11.45 13.48 -4.58
C PRO A 270 -12.49 14.02 -3.61
N ILE A 271 -12.17 14.05 -2.32
CA ILE A 271 -13.03 14.53 -1.24
C ILE A 271 -12.43 15.84 -0.72
N LYS A 272 -13.22 16.91 -0.67
CA LYS A 272 -12.80 18.17 -0.08
C LYS A 272 -12.95 18.10 1.43
N GLY A 273 -11.85 18.26 2.16
CA GLY A 273 -11.81 18.50 3.60
C GLY A 273 -11.54 19.97 3.93
N GLU A 274 -11.34 20.27 5.22
CA GLU A 274 -11.07 21.63 5.69
C GLU A 274 -9.73 22.19 5.19
N ASN A 275 -8.68 21.36 5.18
CA ASN A 275 -7.30 21.78 4.93
C ASN A 275 -6.73 21.32 3.59
N GLY A 276 -7.52 20.69 2.71
CA GLY A 276 -7.06 20.13 1.43
C GLY A 276 -8.04 19.17 0.82
N TYR A 277 -7.58 18.47 -0.22
CA TYR A 277 -8.31 17.39 -0.86
C TYR A 277 -7.68 16.04 -0.54
N PHE A 278 -8.53 15.02 -0.45
CA PHE A 278 -8.17 13.65 -0.13
C PHE A 278 -8.63 12.69 -1.25
N ILE A 279 -7.83 11.65 -1.50
CA ILE A 279 -8.28 10.39 -2.11
C ILE A 279 -7.93 9.30 -1.11
N ILE A 280 -8.92 8.50 -0.69
CA ILE A 280 -8.76 7.47 0.32
C ILE A 280 -9.01 6.12 -0.31
N LYS A 281 -8.08 5.17 -0.12
CA LYS A 281 -8.21 3.78 -0.52
C LYS A 281 -8.48 2.93 0.71
N LEU A 282 -9.59 2.17 0.68
CA LEU A 282 -9.97 1.27 1.76
C LEU A 282 -9.26 -0.08 1.58
N LEU A 283 -8.38 -0.44 2.49
CA LEU A 283 -7.70 -1.74 2.49
C LEU A 283 -8.48 -2.79 3.29
N ASN A 284 -9.10 -2.37 4.39
CA ASN A 284 -9.92 -3.24 5.24
C ASN A 284 -10.79 -2.38 6.19
N LYS A 285 -11.79 -3.00 6.81
CA LYS A 285 -12.62 -2.38 7.85
C LYS A 285 -12.89 -3.37 8.98
N ARG A 286 -13.03 -2.86 10.20
CA ARG A 286 -13.40 -3.65 11.39
C ARG A 286 -14.15 -2.77 12.38
N ILE A 287 -14.75 -3.38 13.38
CA ILE A 287 -15.36 -2.67 14.51
C ILE A 287 -14.34 -2.63 15.66
N ILE A 288 -14.13 -1.45 16.24
CA ILE A 288 -13.24 -1.27 17.40
C ILE A 288 -13.82 -2.08 18.57
N GLY A 289 -12.97 -2.85 19.23
CA GLY A 289 -13.41 -3.68 20.35
C GLY A 289 -13.97 -5.06 19.94
N GLN A 290 -14.11 -5.34 18.65
CA GLN A 290 -14.45 -6.67 18.17
C GLN A 290 -13.22 -7.57 18.15
N GLU A 291 -13.40 -8.83 18.51
CA GLU A 291 -12.34 -9.83 18.38
C GLU A 291 -11.91 -9.94 16.91
N THR A 292 -10.61 -9.90 16.65
CA THR A 292 -10.06 -10.09 15.31
C THR A 292 -9.53 -11.51 15.18
N ILE A 293 -9.86 -12.17 14.07
CA ILE A 293 -9.30 -13.48 13.75
C ILE A 293 -7.85 -13.28 13.29
N ASN A 294 -6.88 -13.91 13.98
CA ASN A 294 -5.48 -13.93 13.57
C ASN A 294 -5.19 -15.10 12.66
N ASP A 295 -5.50 -16.31 13.17
CA ASP A 295 -5.22 -17.56 12.49
C ASP A 295 -6.48 -18.42 12.52
N VAL A 296 -6.68 -19.24 11.49
CA VAL A 296 -7.80 -20.15 11.37
C VAL A 296 -7.33 -21.44 10.70
N SER A 297 -7.73 -22.58 11.27
CA SER A 297 -7.54 -23.90 10.66
C SER A 297 -8.85 -24.33 10.01
N LEU A 298 -8.78 -24.71 8.74
CA LEU A 298 -9.96 -24.99 7.92
C LEU A 298 -9.93 -26.44 7.42
N PHE A 299 -11.10 -27.04 7.37
CA PHE A 299 -11.36 -28.26 6.62
C PHE A 299 -12.30 -27.93 5.46
N ARG A 300 -11.99 -28.42 4.25
CA ARG A 300 -12.85 -28.29 3.07
C ARG A 300 -13.55 -29.61 2.81
N ILE A 301 -14.83 -29.56 2.50
CA ILE A 301 -15.57 -30.68 1.98
C ILE A 301 -16.34 -30.30 0.71
N GLU A 302 -16.17 -31.11 -0.32
CA GLU A 302 -16.93 -31.05 -1.57
C GLU A 302 -17.69 -32.36 -1.71
N LEU A 303 -19.02 -32.29 -1.68
CA LEU A 303 -19.90 -33.47 -1.69
C LEU A 303 -19.94 -34.10 -3.08
N ILE A 304 -19.80 -35.43 -3.13
CA ILE A 304 -20.01 -36.24 -4.34
C ILE A 304 -21.50 -36.31 -4.66
N GLU A 305 -22.31 -36.55 -3.62
CA GLU A 305 -23.78 -36.61 -3.71
C GLU A 305 -24.40 -35.40 -3.03
N LYS A 306 -25.29 -34.72 -3.75
CA LYS A 306 -25.95 -33.49 -3.28
C LYS A 306 -27.46 -33.72 -3.14
N ASN A 307 -27.82 -34.45 -2.10
CA ASN A 307 -29.22 -34.71 -1.76
C ASN A 307 -29.53 -34.31 -0.30
N ASP A 308 -30.79 -34.15 0.03
CA ASP A 308 -31.24 -33.64 1.33
C ASP A 308 -30.75 -34.51 2.48
N GLU A 309 -30.64 -35.84 2.31
CA GLU A 309 -30.17 -36.76 3.34
C GLU A 309 -28.70 -36.52 3.68
N VAL A 310 -27.85 -36.37 2.67
CA VAL A 310 -26.42 -36.06 2.85
C VAL A 310 -26.23 -34.70 3.49
N TYR A 311 -27.00 -33.67 3.11
CA TYR A 311 -26.94 -32.37 3.76
C TYR A 311 -27.40 -32.40 5.22
N GLN A 312 -28.42 -33.20 5.55
CA GLN A 312 -28.83 -33.38 6.96
C GLN A 312 -27.74 -34.05 7.79
N LEU A 313 -27.07 -35.07 7.25
CA LEU A 313 -25.94 -35.70 7.91
C LEU A 313 -24.76 -34.73 8.09
N LEU A 314 -24.42 -33.95 7.07
CA LEU A 314 -23.37 -32.93 7.13
C LEU A 314 -23.64 -31.89 8.21
N ASN A 315 -24.88 -31.40 8.32
CA ASN A 315 -25.26 -30.39 9.31
C ASN A 315 -25.24 -30.89 10.76
N ASN A 316 -25.23 -32.20 10.96
CA ASN A 316 -25.17 -32.83 12.29
C ASN A 316 -23.72 -33.11 12.76
N ILE A 317 -22.72 -32.83 11.93
CA ILE A 317 -21.33 -33.04 12.28
C ILE A 317 -20.88 -31.99 13.29
N GLY A 318 -20.29 -32.42 14.39
CA GLY A 318 -19.94 -31.58 15.53
C GLY A 318 -18.49 -31.11 15.58
N ASN A 319 -17.60 -31.71 14.80
CA ASN A 319 -16.17 -31.38 14.80
C ASN A 319 -15.45 -31.81 13.52
N CYS A 320 -14.18 -31.39 13.36
CA CYS A 320 -13.43 -31.71 12.17
C CYS A 320 -13.02 -33.18 12.04
N ASP A 321 -12.84 -33.89 13.13
CA ASP A 321 -12.49 -35.33 13.09
C ASP A 321 -13.69 -36.12 12.55
N GLU A 322 -14.92 -35.81 12.99
CA GLU A 322 -16.14 -36.37 12.42
C GLU A 322 -16.32 -35.98 10.95
N LEU A 323 -15.95 -34.73 10.57
CA LEU A 323 -16.02 -34.30 9.19
C LEU A 323 -15.03 -35.05 8.30
N GLU A 324 -13.84 -35.35 8.83
CA GLU A 324 -12.83 -36.15 8.12
C GLU A 324 -13.35 -37.57 7.84
N GLU A 325 -13.97 -38.22 8.81
CA GLU A 325 -14.61 -39.54 8.63
C GLU A 325 -15.79 -39.50 7.65
N PHE A 326 -16.62 -38.48 7.75
CA PHE A 326 -17.72 -38.24 6.81
C PHE A 326 -17.20 -37.99 5.37
N ALA A 327 -16.10 -37.22 5.21
CA ALA A 327 -15.51 -36.96 3.92
C ALA A 327 -14.96 -38.21 3.22
N LYS A 328 -14.57 -39.25 3.94
CA LYS A 328 -14.15 -40.54 3.36
C LYS A 328 -15.27 -41.23 2.59
N THR A 329 -16.51 -41.02 2.99
CA THR A 329 -17.70 -41.67 2.39
C THR A 329 -18.36 -40.75 1.36
N TYR A 330 -18.55 -39.46 1.70
CA TYR A 330 -19.38 -38.53 0.94
C TYR A 330 -18.60 -37.42 0.28
N GLY A 331 -17.29 -37.25 0.60
CA GLY A 331 -16.44 -36.20 0.06
C GLY A 331 -15.74 -36.58 -1.24
N SER A 332 -15.53 -35.61 -2.10
CA SER A 332 -14.68 -35.74 -3.27
C SER A 332 -13.20 -35.90 -2.86
N THR A 333 -12.33 -36.23 -3.83
CA THR A 333 -10.87 -36.31 -3.64
C THR A 333 -10.22 -34.99 -3.25
N ASP A 334 -10.93 -33.87 -3.42
CA ASP A 334 -10.49 -32.53 -3.06
C ASP A 334 -10.95 -32.11 -1.65
N SER A 335 -11.62 -33.02 -0.91
CA SER A 335 -12.01 -32.83 0.48
C SER A 335 -10.85 -33.17 1.41
N GLY A 336 -10.68 -32.39 2.47
CA GLY A 336 -9.64 -32.61 3.46
C GLY A 336 -9.27 -31.38 4.26
N SER A 337 -8.33 -31.56 5.21
CA SER A 337 -7.76 -30.46 5.96
C SER A 337 -6.94 -29.54 5.04
N LEU A 338 -7.26 -28.26 5.06
CA LEU A 338 -6.50 -27.24 4.34
C LEU A 338 -5.31 -26.74 5.17
N GLY A 339 -5.21 -27.10 6.45
CA GLY A 339 -4.20 -26.59 7.37
C GLY A 339 -4.59 -25.26 8.02
N SER A 340 -3.58 -24.60 8.60
CA SER A 340 -3.75 -23.32 9.29
C SER A 340 -3.27 -22.17 8.42
N PHE A 341 -4.08 -21.10 8.37
CA PHE A 341 -3.82 -19.88 7.60
C PHE A 341 -3.88 -18.68 8.52
N LYS A 342 -3.05 -17.67 8.22
CA LYS A 342 -3.32 -16.33 8.73
C LYS A 342 -4.58 -15.79 8.06
N TYR A 343 -5.48 -15.24 8.86
CA TYR A 343 -6.74 -14.71 8.34
C TYR A 343 -6.54 -13.71 7.18
N ILE A 344 -5.47 -12.90 7.27
CA ILE A 344 -5.14 -11.90 6.24
C ILE A 344 -4.79 -12.54 4.87
N GLU A 345 -4.30 -13.77 4.86
CA GLU A 345 -3.86 -14.51 3.65
C GLU A 345 -5.02 -15.20 2.93
N LEU A 346 -6.19 -15.32 3.58
CA LEU A 346 -7.38 -15.90 2.96
C LEU A 346 -7.91 -15.03 1.82
N SER A 347 -8.53 -15.67 0.82
CA SER A 347 -9.31 -14.96 -0.21
C SER A 347 -10.47 -14.17 0.41
N ASN A 348 -10.93 -13.12 -0.26
CA ASN A 348 -12.05 -12.31 0.24
C ASN A 348 -13.32 -13.14 0.48
N GLN A 349 -13.58 -14.13 -0.38
CA GLN A 349 -14.72 -15.04 -0.24
C GLN A 349 -14.61 -15.90 1.03
N LEU A 350 -13.42 -16.50 1.27
CA LEU A 350 -13.19 -17.27 2.49
C LEU A 350 -13.23 -16.41 3.75
N LYS A 351 -12.67 -15.18 3.71
CA LYS A 351 -12.76 -14.23 4.81
C LYS A 351 -14.21 -13.95 5.21
N PHE A 352 -15.06 -13.71 4.21
CA PHE A 352 -16.48 -13.45 4.45
C PHE A 352 -17.21 -14.62 5.10
N GLU A 353 -16.91 -15.86 4.68
CA GLU A 353 -17.52 -17.04 5.28
C GLU A 353 -16.96 -17.33 6.68
N VAL A 354 -15.64 -17.27 6.86
CA VAL A 354 -14.99 -17.48 8.17
C VAL A 354 -15.47 -16.49 9.24
N GLN A 355 -15.79 -15.25 8.87
CA GLN A 355 -16.33 -14.27 9.82
C GLN A 355 -17.68 -14.64 10.41
N LYS A 356 -18.47 -15.43 9.69
CA LYS A 356 -19.83 -15.83 10.10
C LYS A 356 -19.85 -17.09 10.97
N LEU A 357 -18.75 -17.86 10.93
CA LEU A 357 -18.68 -19.18 11.53
C LEU A 357 -17.99 -19.15 12.90
N ASN A 358 -18.44 -20.00 13.77
CA ASN A 358 -17.75 -20.36 15.00
C ASN A 358 -16.89 -21.60 14.79
N LYS A 359 -16.04 -21.93 15.78
CA LYS A 359 -15.30 -23.19 15.79
C LYS A 359 -16.28 -24.39 15.69
N ASN A 360 -15.93 -25.32 14.82
CA ASN A 360 -16.72 -26.54 14.53
C ASN A 360 -18.05 -26.26 13.79
N GLU A 361 -18.23 -25.11 13.21
CA GLU A 361 -19.40 -24.78 12.42
C GLU A 361 -19.10 -24.90 10.92
N ILE A 362 -20.05 -25.46 10.17
CA ILE A 362 -19.98 -25.65 8.71
C ILE A 362 -20.61 -24.46 7.99
N SER A 363 -19.95 -24.01 6.91
CA SER A 363 -20.46 -22.94 6.06
C SER A 363 -21.65 -23.37 5.20
N ALA A 364 -22.39 -22.37 4.72
CA ALA A 364 -23.22 -22.54 3.53
C ALA A 364 -22.34 -22.94 2.32
N PRO A 365 -22.94 -23.47 1.22
CA PRO A 365 -22.19 -23.83 0.02
C PRO A 365 -21.46 -22.62 -0.56
N ILE A 366 -20.15 -22.76 -0.77
CA ILE A 366 -19.27 -21.76 -1.38
C ILE A 366 -19.08 -22.13 -2.86
N LYS A 367 -19.62 -21.32 -3.75
CA LYS A 367 -19.56 -21.58 -5.20
C LYS A 367 -18.20 -21.18 -5.79
N TYR A 368 -17.70 -21.97 -6.73
CA TYR A 368 -16.52 -21.68 -7.54
C TYR A 368 -16.73 -22.24 -8.98
N ASP A 369 -15.81 -22.01 -9.90
CA ASP A 369 -15.96 -22.32 -11.33
C ASP A 369 -16.28 -23.79 -11.61
N ALA A 370 -15.75 -24.73 -10.82
CA ALA A 370 -15.92 -26.17 -11.02
C ALA A 370 -17.03 -26.79 -10.16
N GLY A 371 -17.67 -26.04 -9.25
CA GLY A 371 -18.70 -26.57 -8.35
C GLY A 371 -18.96 -25.75 -7.11
N GLU A 372 -19.16 -26.43 -6.00
CA GLU A 372 -19.33 -25.83 -4.68
C GLU A 372 -18.73 -26.71 -3.59
N PHE A 373 -18.24 -26.09 -2.54
CA PHE A 373 -17.71 -26.77 -1.38
C PHE A 373 -18.18 -26.08 -0.09
N HIS A 374 -18.02 -26.76 1.04
CA HIS A 374 -18.21 -26.21 2.36
C HIS A 374 -16.89 -26.15 3.10
N ILE A 375 -16.79 -25.26 4.06
CA ILE A 375 -15.68 -25.22 5.02
C ILE A 375 -16.19 -25.39 6.44
N MET A 376 -15.37 -26.03 7.28
CA MET A 376 -15.53 -26.04 8.74
C MET A 376 -14.32 -25.39 9.38
N ILE A 377 -14.54 -24.58 10.41
CA ILE A 377 -13.47 -24.04 11.23
C ILE A 377 -13.06 -25.06 12.28
N CYS A 378 -11.87 -25.66 12.11
CA CYS A 378 -11.34 -26.65 13.04
C CYS A 378 -10.70 -25.99 14.26
N ASP A 379 -10.01 -24.88 14.05
CA ASP A 379 -9.47 -24.04 15.12
C ASP A 379 -9.48 -22.59 14.71
N ILE A 380 -9.61 -21.69 15.68
CA ILE A 380 -9.66 -20.27 15.46
C ILE A 380 -8.97 -19.52 16.60
N ASN A 381 -7.93 -18.79 16.25
CA ASN A 381 -7.23 -17.90 17.19
C ASN A 381 -7.76 -16.47 17.00
N LYS A 382 -8.47 -15.97 18.01
CA LYS A 382 -9.01 -14.61 18.04
C LYS A 382 -8.18 -13.76 19.00
N ALA A 383 -7.71 -12.61 18.52
CA ALA A 383 -7.11 -11.61 19.36
C ALA A 383 -8.17 -10.63 19.88
N LYS A 384 -8.14 -10.36 21.16
CA LYS A 384 -8.89 -9.23 21.71
C LYS A 384 -8.22 -7.94 21.20
N PRO A 385 -8.98 -6.97 20.69
CA PRO A 385 -8.41 -5.71 20.25
C PRO A 385 -7.80 -5.01 21.47
N ILE A 386 -6.52 -4.74 21.32
CA ILE A 386 -5.75 -4.04 22.34
C ILE A 386 -5.93 -2.55 22.08
N ILE A 387 -6.58 -1.83 22.99
CA ILE A 387 -6.48 -0.38 23.02
C ILE A 387 -4.99 -0.05 23.17
N PRO A 388 -4.39 0.78 22.30
CA PRO A 388 -2.99 1.13 22.41
C PRO A 388 -2.66 1.63 23.81
N SER A 389 -1.55 1.16 24.39
CA SER A 389 -1.09 1.65 25.70
C SER A 389 -0.83 3.17 25.63
N LYS A 390 -0.94 3.86 26.76
CA LYS A 390 -0.61 5.29 26.86
C LYS A 390 0.78 5.62 26.29
N PHE A 391 1.75 4.76 26.52
CA PHE A 391 3.10 4.88 25.94
C PHE A 391 3.07 4.86 24.40
N LYS A 392 2.29 3.94 23.80
CA LYS A 392 2.14 3.87 22.35
C LYS A 392 1.42 5.09 21.78
N ILE A 393 0.42 5.62 22.49
CA ILE A 393 -0.27 6.86 22.13
C ILE A 393 0.69 8.04 22.17
N GLN A 394 1.53 8.12 23.22
CA GLN A 394 2.55 9.15 23.33
C GLN A 394 3.53 9.12 22.15
N ASP A 395 4.01 7.94 21.74
CA ASP A 395 4.85 7.79 20.56
C ASP A 395 4.16 8.26 19.27
N ILE A 396 2.87 7.97 19.12
CA ILE A 396 2.07 8.44 17.96
C ILE A 396 2.02 9.97 17.96
N LEU A 397 1.72 10.59 19.09
CA LEU A 397 1.65 12.05 19.22
C LEU A 397 3.00 12.72 18.95
N ILE A 398 4.10 12.14 19.44
CA ILE A 398 5.47 12.63 19.15
C ILE A 398 5.70 12.62 17.64
N ASN A 399 5.38 11.52 16.96
CA ASN A 399 5.57 11.41 15.52
C ASN A 399 4.69 12.40 14.73
N GLN A 400 3.44 12.62 15.14
CA GLN A 400 2.56 13.63 14.52
C GLN A 400 3.14 15.05 14.68
N LYS A 401 3.63 15.39 15.88
CA LYS A 401 4.28 16.70 16.11
C LYS A 401 5.59 16.83 15.31
N LEU A 402 6.36 15.74 15.15
CA LEU A 402 7.54 15.71 14.29
C LEU A 402 7.18 15.97 12.81
N GLU A 403 6.09 15.40 12.33
CA GLU A 403 5.62 15.63 10.96
C GLU A 403 5.30 17.10 10.67
N VAL A 404 4.65 17.77 11.62
CA VAL A 404 4.36 19.20 11.49
C VAL A 404 5.65 20.02 11.46
N LEU A 405 6.58 19.74 12.38
CA LEU A 405 7.86 20.44 12.43
C LEU A 405 8.72 20.17 11.19
N ALA A 406 8.66 18.97 10.63
CA ALA A 406 9.36 18.62 9.39
C ALA A 406 8.87 19.44 8.20
N ARG A 407 7.53 19.61 8.06
CA ARG A 407 6.95 20.47 7.00
C ARG A 407 7.33 21.93 7.16
N GLN A 408 7.22 22.45 8.37
CA GLN A 408 7.62 23.83 8.66
C GLN A 408 9.10 24.06 8.34
N TYR A 409 9.96 23.12 8.74
CA TYR A 409 11.39 23.22 8.49
C TYR A 409 11.70 23.10 6.99
N MET A 410 11.05 22.22 6.25
CA MET A 410 11.21 22.12 4.82
C MET A 410 10.77 23.40 4.11
N SER A 411 9.65 23.98 4.49
CA SER A 411 9.15 25.26 3.97
C SER A 411 10.15 26.40 4.22
N GLU A 412 10.73 26.44 5.44
CA GLU A 412 11.76 27.43 5.78
C GLU A 412 13.03 27.26 4.91
N LEU A 413 13.51 26.04 4.75
CA LEU A 413 14.67 25.74 3.92
C LEU A 413 14.42 26.12 2.44
N ARG A 414 13.24 25.78 1.93
CA ARG A 414 12.85 26.12 0.55
C ARG A 414 12.77 27.63 0.32
N THR A 415 12.24 28.38 1.29
CA THR A 415 12.18 29.85 1.22
C THR A 415 13.57 30.48 1.20
N LYS A 416 14.55 29.89 1.85
CA LYS A 416 15.95 30.34 1.90
C LYS A 416 16.79 29.89 0.70
N ALA A 417 16.34 28.85 0.00
CA ALA A 417 17.07 28.27 -1.12
C ALA A 417 17.05 29.20 -2.34
N ILE A 418 18.19 29.29 -3.01
CA ILE A 418 18.32 29.97 -4.31
C ILE A 418 18.06 28.92 -5.39
N ILE A 419 16.90 29.01 -6.04
CA ILE A 419 16.48 28.10 -7.09
C ILE A 419 16.45 28.83 -8.42
N ASP A 420 17.29 28.42 -9.38
CA ASP A 420 17.34 28.96 -10.73
C ASP A 420 16.99 27.84 -11.73
N ILE A 421 15.83 27.95 -12.37
CA ILE A 421 15.33 26.98 -13.36
C ILE A 421 15.65 27.51 -14.75
N ARG A 422 16.45 26.77 -15.51
CA ARG A 422 16.92 27.13 -16.85
C ARG A 422 16.04 26.43 -17.91
N ILE A 423 14.94 27.07 -18.27
CA ILE A 423 14.00 26.57 -19.29
C ILE A 423 14.45 26.90 -20.70
#